data_6cf755a205ba6ea456c5b6dcd8b153ee
#
_entry.id   6cf755a205ba6ea456c5b6dcd8b153ee
#
_cell.length_a   1.000
_cell.length_b   1.000
_cell.length_c   1.000
_cell.angle_alpha   90.00
_cell.angle_beta   90.00
_cell.angle_gamma   90.00
#
_symmetry.space_group_name_H-M   'P 1'
#
loop_
_entity.id
_entity.type
_entity.pdbx_description
1 polymer ?
#
loop_
_entity_poly.entity_id
_entity_poly.type
_entity_poly.pdbx_seq_one_letter_code
_entity_poly.pdbx_strand_id
1 'polypeptide(L)'
;MLIDSIWPPYALHLQCADMELSPVRDADLPELAEIARNGVRRDGVQAFPVDWDSGSPEQIARSLAQYHWATRAGLTVERWTIEFTVRVADRVVGVQGVSSDRYPLTRTVSTGSWLAPEEQGRGFGTRMRSMVIDSFARHFGTHRFDTGYIAGNDASRRVSEKLGY
;
A
#
# COMPACT_ATOMS: atom_id res chain seq x y z
N MET A 1 -11.80 -10.28 23.86
CA MET A 1 -12.12 -10.16 22.43
C MET A 1 -10.84 -9.82 21.69
N LEU A 2 -10.52 -10.51 20.60
CA LEU A 2 -9.33 -10.23 19.80
C LEU A 2 -9.55 -8.96 18.94
N ILE A 3 -8.50 -8.19 18.70
CA ILE A 3 -8.58 -6.96 17.89
C ILE A 3 -9.12 -7.24 16.49
N ASP A 4 -8.80 -8.38 15.90
CA ASP A 4 -9.24 -8.79 14.56
C ASP A 4 -10.77 -9.07 14.52
N SER A 5 -11.38 -9.38 15.66
CA SER A 5 -12.85 -9.49 15.78
C SER A 5 -13.53 -8.13 15.92
N ILE A 6 -12.82 -7.12 16.44
CA ILE A 6 -13.30 -5.73 16.54
C ILE A 6 -13.10 -5.01 15.21
N TRP A 7 -11.97 -5.27 14.55
CA TRP A 7 -11.58 -4.64 13.30
C TRP A 7 -11.20 -5.71 12.26
N PRO A 8 -12.20 -6.26 11.53
CA PRO A 8 -12.00 -7.38 10.60
C PRO A 8 -10.91 -7.18 9.55
N PRO A 9 -10.63 -5.95 9.05
CA PRO A 9 -9.51 -5.76 8.14
C PRO A 9 -8.17 -6.28 8.67
N TYR A 10 -7.97 -6.32 10.00
CA TYR A 10 -6.73 -6.83 10.60
C TYR A 10 -6.55 -8.35 10.49
N ALA A 11 -7.60 -9.08 10.12
CA ALA A 11 -7.51 -10.52 9.84
C ALA A 11 -6.98 -10.82 8.42
N LEU A 12 -6.84 -9.79 7.56
CA LEU A 12 -6.28 -9.98 6.23
C LEU A 12 -4.79 -10.30 6.32
N HIS A 13 -4.39 -11.35 5.65
CA HIS A 13 -3.00 -11.77 5.55
C HIS A 13 -2.76 -12.40 4.19
N LEU A 14 -1.85 -11.84 3.41
CA LEU A 14 -1.47 -12.35 2.10
C LEU A 14 -0.03 -12.81 2.18
N GLN A 15 0.25 -14.02 1.73
CA GLN A 15 1.60 -14.57 1.73
C GLN A 15 1.92 -15.26 0.41
N CYS A 16 3.12 -15.01 -0.10
CA CYS A 16 3.67 -15.67 -1.27
C CYS A 16 5.19 -15.82 -1.12
N ALA A 17 5.65 -17.04 -0.93
CA ALA A 17 7.05 -17.38 -0.62
C ALA A 17 7.55 -16.58 0.60
N ASP A 18 8.56 -15.73 0.43
CA ASP A 18 9.16 -14.90 1.47
C ASP A 18 8.52 -13.51 1.63
N MET A 19 7.47 -13.21 0.86
CA MET A 19 6.75 -11.93 0.93
C MET A 19 5.42 -12.08 1.66
N GLU A 20 5.19 -11.18 2.60
CA GLU A 20 3.99 -11.08 3.42
C GLU A 20 3.41 -9.67 3.34
N LEU A 21 2.08 -9.58 3.23
CA LEU A 21 1.31 -8.36 3.31
C LEU A 21 0.29 -8.49 4.45
N SER A 22 0.41 -7.64 5.46
CA SER A 22 -0.54 -7.55 6.58
C SER A 22 -0.97 -6.09 6.77
N PRO A 23 -2.22 -5.81 7.14
CA PRO A 23 -2.69 -4.44 7.33
C PRO A 23 -1.82 -3.67 8.31
N VAL A 24 -1.46 -2.44 7.96
CA VAL A 24 -0.61 -1.58 8.78
C VAL A 24 -1.19 -1.45 10.19
N ARG A 25 -0.41 -1.78 11.19
CA ARG A 25 -0.71 -1.61 12.62
C ARG A 25 0.13 -0.48 13.21
N ASP A 26 -0.24 0.00 14.39
CA ASP A 26 0.55 1.05 15.06
C ASP A 26 1.99 0.62 15.36
N ALA A 27 2.19 -0.69 15.58
CA ALA A 27 3.53 -1.26 15.76
C ALA A 27 4.42 -1.16 14.52
N ASP A 28 3.84 -1.03 13.32
CA ASP A 28 4.58 -0.91 12.06
C ASP A 28 5.03 0.54 11.79
N LEU A 29 4.33 1.52 12.37
CA LEU A 29 4.53 2.94 12.07
C LEU A 29 5.97 3.42 12.32
N PRO A 30 6.66 3.02 13.40
CA PRO A 30 8.04 3.45 13.61
C PRO A 30 8.99 3.03 12.47
N GLU A 31 8.90 1.79 12.01
CA GLU A 31 9.76 1.29 10.93
C GLU A 31 9.40 1.90 9.57
N LEU A 32 8.10 2.01 9.27
CA LEU A 32 7.61 2.69 8.06
C LEU A 32 8.03 4.16 8.03
N ALA A 33 7.94 4.85 9.16
CA ALA A 33 8.38 6.24 9.29
C ALA A 33 9.89 6.38 9.10
N GLU A 34 10.68 5.45 9.62
CA GLU A 34 12.14 5.42 9.42
C GLU A 34 12.50 5.30 7.93
N ILE A 35 11.82 4.40 7.20
CA ILE A 35 12.00 4.26 5.76
C ILE A 35 11.59 5.56 5.05
N ALA A 36 10.41 6.10 5.38
CA ALA A 36 9.87 7.27 4.71
C ALA A 36 10.73 8.52 4.88
N ARG A 37 11.29 8.76 6.08
CA ARG A 37 12.16 9.90 6.36
C ARG A 37 13.51 9.86 5.63
N ASN A 38 13.96 8.65 5.28
CA ASN A 38 15.18 8.44 4.48
C ASN A 38 14.95 8.64 2.99
N GLY A 39 13.69 8.93 2.60
CA GLY A 39 13.25 9.16 1.24
C GLY A 39 12.64 7.93 0.61
N VAL A 40 11.55 8.13 -0.14
CA VAL A 40 10.86 7.07 -0.89
C VAL A 40 10.86 7.34 -2.40
N ARG A 41 11.31 8.53 -2.80
CA ARG A 41 11.47 8.92 -4.20
C ARG A 41 12.84 8.49 -4.71
N ARG A 42 12.86 7.96 -5.90
CA ARG A 42 14.11 7.68 -6.61
C ARG A 42 14.39 8.83 -7.57
N ASP A 43 15.63 9.31 -7.55
CA ASP A 43 16.15 10.29 -8.52
C ASP A 43 15.32 11.60 -8.63
N GLY A 44 14.68 12.03 -7.52
CA GLY A 44 13.88 13.26 -7.49
C GLY A 44 12.58 13.22 -8.30
N VAL A 45 12.18 12.06 -8.80
CA VAL A 45 10.93 11.88 -9.55
C VAL A 45 9.73 12.09 -8.64
N GLN A 46 8.76 12.92 -9.06
CA GLN A 46 7.48 13.03 -8.38
C GLN A 46 6.79 11.67 -8.39
N ALA A 47 6.58 11.11 -7.19
CA ALA A 47 6.04 9.75 -7.05
C ALA A 47 4.58 9.74 -6.59
N PHE A 48 4.12 10.82 -5.94
CA PHE A 48 2.80 10.88 -5.29
C PHE A 48 2.03 12.12 -5.71
N PRO A 49 0.69 12.06 -5.71
CA PRO A 49 -0.16 13.23 -5.98
C PRO A 49 -0.06 14.31 -4.90
N VAL A 50 0.33 13.93 -3.69
CA VAL A 50 0.49 14.80 -2.52
C VAL A 50 1.91 14.64 -1.99
N ASP A 51 2.56 15.74 -1.64
CA ASP A 51 3.93 15.76 -1.12
C ASP A 51 4.00 15.39 0.38
N TRP A 52 3.46 14.22 0.73
CA TRP A 52 3.46 13.73 2.11
C TRP A 52 4.86 13.34 2.62
N ASP A 53 5.76 13.06 1.70
CA ASP A 53 7.15 12.64 1.92
C ASP A 53 8.14 13.81 1.86
N SER A 54 7.64 15.05 1.92
CA SER A 54 8.45 16.27 1.99
C SER A 54 8.36 16.94 3.37
N GLY A 55 9.40 17.66 3.75
CA GLY A 55 9.50 18.33 5.04
C GLY A 55 10.58 17.74 5.95
N SER A 56 10.53 18.09 7.26
CA SER A 56 11.46 17.50 8.22
C SER A 56 11.14 16.02 8.48
N PRO A 57 12.12 15.19 8.93
CA PRO A 57 11.88 13.81 9.28
C PRO A 57 10.69 13.60 10.23
N GLU A 58 10.50 14.51 11.20
CA GLU A 58 9.41 14.43 12.16
C GLU A 58 8.05 14.79 11.50
N GLN A 59 8.05 15.71 10.54
CA GLN A 59 6.85 16.03 9.77
C GLN A 59 6.42 14.87 8.90
N ILE A 60 7.35 14.22 8.21
CA ILE A 60 7.10 13.02 7.38
C ILE A 60 6.54 11.90 8.26
N ALA A 61 7.17 11.58 9.38
CA ALA A 61 6.71 10.53 10.30
C ALA A 61 5.29 10.81 10.82
N ARG A 62 5.02 12.06 11.20
CA ARG A 62 3.68 12.47 11.68
C ARG A 62 2.63 12.38 10.58
N SER A 63 2.94 12.84 9.37
CA SER A 63 2.03 12.78 8.22
C SER A 63 1.69 11.34 7.86
N LEU A 64 2.69 10.45 7.87
CA LEU A 64 2.50 9.03 7.63
C LEU A 64 1.58 8.41 8.69
N ALA A 65 1.82 8.65 9.97
CA ALA A 65 0.97 8.12 11.04
C ALA A 65 -0.47 8.64 10.95
N GLN A 66 -0.63 9.96 10.74
CA GLN A 66 -1.96 10.58 10.58
C GLN A 66 -2.73 10.01 9.39
N TYR A 67 -2.05 9.77 8.27
CA TYR A 67 -2.66 9.14 7.11
C TYR A 67 -3.20 7.75 7.44
N HIS A 68 -2.40 6.88 8.06
CA HIS A 68 -2.84 5.53 8.42
C HIS A 68 -3.97 5.53 9.45
N TRP A 69 -3.95 6.44 10.42
CA TRP A 69 -5.06 6.58 11.38
C TRP A 69 -6.33 7.09 10.72
N ALA A 70 -6.22 8.08 9.82
CA ALA A 70 -7.36 8.64 9.10
C ALA A 70 -8.01 7.60 8.17
N THR A 71 -7.23 6.82 7.44
CA THR A 71 -7.76 5.76 6.56
C THR A 71 -8.49 4.68 7.36
N ARG A 72 -7.98 4.30 8.53
CA ARG A 72 -8.67 3.36 9.42
C ARG A 72 -9.96 3.95 9.99
N ALA A 73 -9.91 5.16 10.50
CA ALA A 73 -11.09 5.84 11.06
C ALA A 73 -12.18 6.10 10.02
N GLY A 74 -11.78 6.36 8.77
CA GLY A 74 -12.68 6.66 7.66
C GLY A 74 -13.26 5.44 6.94
N LEU A 75 -12.92 4.22 7.36
CA LEU A 75 -13.37 3.00 6.68
C LEU A 75 -14.88 2.78 6.87
N THR A 76 -15.60 2.64 5.76
CA THR A 76 -17.01 2.27 5.71
C THR A 76 -17.21 1.14 4.70
N VAL A 77 -18.39 0.54 4.68
CA VAL A 77 -18.72 -0.50 3.67
C VAL A 77 -18.64 0.04 2.24
N GLU A 78 -18.98 1.30 2.05
CA GLU A 78 -19.01 1.93 0.73
C GLU A 78 -17.65 2.45 0.30
N ARG A 79 -16.92 3.08 1.22
CA ARG A 79 -15.61 3.69 0.95
C ARG A 79 -14.59 3.23 1.98
N TRP A 80 -13.48 2.71 1.49
CA TRP A 80 -12.43 2.21 2.35
C TRP A 80 -11.06 2.27 1.66
N THR A 81 -10.05 2.35 2.50
CA THR A 81 -8.65 2.16 2.13
C THR A 81 -8.02 1.21 3.14
N ILE A 82 -7.38 0.17 2.64
CA ILE A 82 -6.58 -0.77 3.42
C ILE A 82 -5.14 -0.66 2.94
N GLU A 83 -4.27 -0.28 3.84
CA GLU A 83 -2.84 -0.21 3.61
C GLU A 83 -2.17 -1.43 4.23
N PHE A 84 -1.37 -2.13 3.47
CA PHE A 84 -0.63 -3.30 3.90
C PHE A 84 0.84 -2.94 4.10
N THR A 85 1.39 -3.27 5.25
CA THR A 85 2.83 -3.35 5.44
C THR A 85 3.34 -4.52 4.61
N VAL A 86 4.31 -4.27 3.77
CA VAL A 86 4.97 -5.30 2.94
C VAL A 86 6.26 -5.72 3.60
N ARG A 87 6.38 -7.03 3.87
CA ARG A 87 7.60 -7.65 4.40
C ARG A 87 8.18 -8.63 3.41
N VAL A 88 9.50 -8.68 3.34
CA VAL A 88 10.25 -9.69 2.60
C VAL A 88 11.31 -10.26 3.53
N ALA A 89 11.26 -11.56 3.80
CA ALA A 89 12.12 -12.22 4.79
C ALA A 89 12.12 -11.45 6.12
N ASP A 90 10.94 -11.18 6.67
CA ASP A 90 10.65 -10.48 7.93
C ASP A 90 11.04 -8.99 7.98
N ARG A 91 11.64 -8.43 6.94
CA ARG A 91 12.01 -7.00 6.87
C ARG A 91 10.90 -6.19 6.20
N VAL A 92 10.52 -5.08 6.80
CA VAL A 92 9.61 -4.12 6.16
C VAL A 92 10.31 -3.49 4.96
N VAL A 93 9.64 -3.52 3.80
CA VAL A 93 10.18 -2.98 2.54
C VAL A 93 9.33 -1.86 1.95
N GLY A 94 8.12 -1.63 2.46
CA GLY A 94 7.23 -0.60 1.99
C GLY A 94 5.76 -0.87 2.31
N VAL A 95 4.89 -0.23 1.53
CA VAL A 95 3.43 -0.29 1.71
C VAL A 95 2.74 -0.57 0.37
N GLN A 96 1.72 -1.42 0.41
CA GLN A 96 0.79 -1.66 -0.69
C GLN A 96 -0.62 -1.27 -0.26
N GLY A 97 -1.18 -0.25 -0.90
CA GLY A 97 -2.53 0.21 -0.66
C GLY A 97 -3.55 -0.39 -1.62
N VAL A 98 -4.76 -0.58 -1.11
CA VAL A 98 -5.97 -0.95 -1.86
C VAL A 98 -7.10 -0.08 -1.37
N SER A 99 -7.81 0.58 -2.27
CA SER A 99 -8.94 1.45 -1.92
C SER A 99 -10.12 1.25 -2.85
N SER A 100 -11.29 1.57 -2.37
CA SER A 100 -12.51 1.57 -3.19
C SER A 100 -13.48 2.66 -2.76
N ASP A 101 -14.23 3.14 -3.73
CA ASP A 101 -15.42 3.96 -3.54
C ASP A 101 -16.63 3.21 -4.10
N ARG A 102 -17.70 3.10 -3.30
CA ARG A 102 -18.92 2.38 -3.62
C ARG A 102 -18.69 0.91 -4.04
N TYR A 103 -17.79 0.23 -3.32
CA TYR A 103 -17.41 -1.16 -3.62
C TYR A 103 -18.58 -2.13 -3.81
N PRO A 104 -19.66 -2.10 -3.00
CA PRO A 104 -20.80 -3.00 -3.19
C PRO A 104 -21.43 -2.91 -4.57
N LEU A 105 -21.35 -1.74 -5.22
CA LEU A 105 -21.91 -1.49 -6.55
C LEU A 105 -20.90 -1.70 -7.66
N THR A 106 -19.68 -1.20 -7.48
CA THR A 106 -18.68 -1.10 -8.55
C THR A 106 -17.79 -2.33 -8.68
N ARG A 107 -17.58 -3.06 -7.57
CA ARG A 107 -16.60 -4.14 -7.50
C ARG A 107 -15.23 -3.75 -8.08
N THR A 108 -14.91 -2.47 -7.96
CA THR A 108 -13.68 -1.88 -8.46
C THR A 108 -12.79 -1.48 -7.29
N VAL A 109 -11.51 -1.76 -7.39
CA VAL A 109 -10.50 -1.27 -6.45
C VAL A 109 -9.39 -0.53 -7.18
N SER A 110 -8.83 0.47 -6.51
CA SER A 110 -7.63 1.16 -6.94
C SER A 110 -6.44 0.69 -6.12
N THR A 111 -5.28 0.57 -6.75
CA THR A 111 -4.04 0.15 -6.08
C THR A 111 -2.98 1.24 -6.14
N GLY A 112 -2.27 1.44 -5.05
CA GLY A 112 -1.13 2.34 -4.93
C GLY A 112 -0.07 1.73 -4.01
N SER A 113 1.19 2.15 -4.15
CA SER A 113 2.25 1.55 -3.34
C SER A 113 3.51 2.41 -3.34
N TRP A 114 4.34 2.18 -2.33
CA TRP A 114 5.70 2.68 -2.30
C TRP A 114 6.64 1.63 -1.66
N LEU A 115 7.92 1.69 -2.01
CA LEU A 115 8.97 0.84 -1.50
C LEU A 115 10.15 1.70 -1.07
N ALA A 116 10.89 1.21 -0.09
CA ALA A 116 12.21 1.74 0.24
C ALA A 116 13.08 1.81 -1.03
N PRO A 117 13.88 2.88 -1.24
CA PRO A 117 14.66 3.05 -2.47
C PRO A 117 15.56 1.87 -2.80
N GLU A 118 16.19 1.27 -1.80
CA GLU A 118 17.08 0.10 -1.93
C GLU A 118 16.34 -1.18 -2.32
N GLU A 119 15.03 -1.22 -2.11
CA GLU A 119 14.17 -2.36 -2.45
C GLU A 119 13.47 -2.20 -3.81
N GLN A 120 13.62 -1.05 -4.44
CA GLN A 120 13.08 -0.79 -5.77
C GLN A 120 13.92 -1.51 -6.85
N GLY A 121 13.27 -1.80 -8.00
CA GLY A 121 13.93 -2.48 -9.12
C GLY A 121 14.15 -3.98 -8.94
N ARG A 122 13.77 -4.55 -7.79
CA ARG A 122 13.93 -5.98 -7.44
C ARG A 122 12.71 -6.85 -7.76
N GLY A 123 11.70 -6.27 -8.41
CA GLY A 123 10.45 -6.97 -8.74
C GLY A 123 9.40 -6.99 -7.62
N PHE A 124 9.71 -6.46 -6.45
CA PHE A 124 8.80 -6.49 -5.30
C PHE A 124 7.49 -5.73 -5.57
N GLY A 125 7.56 -4.57 -6.25
CA GLY A 125 6.37 -3.81 -6.63
C GLY A 125 5.38 -4.59 -7.50
N THR A 126 5.89 -5.37 -8.46
CA THR A 126 5.05 -6.25 -9.29
C THR A 126 4.46 -7.38 -8.46
N ARG A 127 5.28 -8.01 -7.61
CA ARG A 127 4.87 -9.16 -6.81
C ARG A 127 3.79 -8.79 -5.78
N MET A 128 4.00 -7.74 -4.97
CA MET A 128 3.01 -7.32 -3.96
C MET A 128 1.68 -6.92 -4.58
N ARG A 129 1.70 -6.21 -5.71
CA ARG A 129 0.48 -5.81 -6.41
C ARG A 129 -0.23 -7.01 -7.04
N SER A 130 0.50 -7.98 -7.61
CA SER A 130 -0.07 -9.25 -8.09
C SER A 130 -0.79 -10.02 -6.98
N MET A 131 -0.20 -10.09 -5.78
CA MET A 131 -0.82 -10.74 -4.62
C MET A 131 -2.16 -10.11 -4.25
N VAL A 132 -2.23 -8.77 -4.28
CA VAL A 132 -3.49 -8.04 -4.03
C VAL A 132 -4.51 -8.31 -5.12
N ILE A 133 -4.14 -8.21 -6.40
CA ILE A 133 -5.04 -8.47 -7.54
C ILE A 133 -5.63 -9.89 -7.42
N ASP A 134 -4.78 -10.88 -7.25
CA ASP A 134 -5.20 -12.28 -7.16
C ASP A 134 -6.12 -12.53 -5.96
N SER A 135 -5.76 -12.03 -4.79
CA SER A 135 -6.56 -12.20 -3.56
C SER A 135 -7.92 -11.49 -3.65
N PHE A 136 -7.93 -10.25 -4.13
CA PHE A 136 -9.18 -9.49 -4.21
C PHE A 136 -10.11 -10.02 -5.31
N ALA A 137 -9.58 -10.47 -6.44
CA ALA A 137 -10.39 -11.13 -7.47
C ALA A 137 -11.02 -12.43 -6.95
N ARG A 138 -10.24 -13.29 -6.29
CA ARG A 138 -10.69 -14.63 -5.86
C ARG A 138 -11.60 -14.61 -4.65
N HIS A 139 -11.32 -13.75 -3.66
CA HIS A 139 -11.97 -13.84 -2.35
C HIS A 139 -13.01 -12.74 -2.12
N PHE A 140 -12.90 -11.60 -2.81
CA PHE A 140 -13.79 -10.47 -2.63
C PHE A 140 -14.69 -10.18 -3.83
N GLY A 141 -14.50 -10.89 -4.95
CA GLY A 141 -15.30 -10.70 -6.16
C GLY A 141 -15.03 -9.35 -6.82
N THR A 142 -13.80 -8.87 -6.76
CA THR A 142 -13.37 -7.68 -7.49
C THR A 142 -13.28 -8.00 -8.97
N HIS A 143 -13.90 -7.16 -9.81
CA HIS A 143 -13.92 -7.36 -11.25
C HIS A 143 -13.02 -6.38 -12.01
N ARG A 144 -12.70 -5.25 -11.37
CA ARG A 144 -11.88 -4.21 -12.00
C ARG A 144 -10.84 -3.70 -11.03
N PHE A 145 -9.63 -3.57 -11.55
CA PHE A 145 -8.48 -3.00 -10.85
C PHE A 145 -8.00 -1.76 -11.57
N ASP A 146 -7.97 -0.63 -10.88
CA ASP A 146 -7.47 0.63 -11.39
C ASP A 146 -6.13 0.96 -10.71
N THR A 147 -5.28 1.66 -11.42
CA THR A 147 -4.03 2.20 -10.90
C THR A 147 -3.71 3.52 -11.56
N GLY A 148 -2.89 4.33 -10.90
CA GLY A 148 -2.36 5.56 -11.45
C GLY A 148 -0.86 5.66 -11.22
N TYR A 149 -0.19 6.39 -12.09
CA TYR A 149 1.20 6.80 -11.89
C TYR A 149 1.37 8.26 -12.31
N ILE A 150 2.31 8.94 -11.70
CA ILE A 150 2.65 10.32 -12.09
C ILE A 150 3.52 10.26 -13.34
N ALA A 151 3.27 11.15 -14.29
CA ALA A 151 4.10 11.27 -15.51
C ALA A 151 5.59 11.41 -15.13
N GLY A 152 6.43 10.60 -15.76
CA GLY A 152 7.85 10.50 -15.43
C GLY A 152 8.21 9.42 -14.40
N ASN A 153 7.22 8.85 -13.69
CA ASN A 153 7.46 7.70 -12.81
C ASN A 153 7.40 6.39 -13.61
N ASP A 154 8.43 6.14 -14.39
CA ASP A 154 8.53 4.94 -15.25
C ASP A 154 8.57 3.63 -14.47
N ALA A 155 9.05 3.65 -13.22
CA ALA A 155 9.06 2.46 -12.38
C ALA A 155 7.62 2.01 -12.07
N SER A 156 6.77 2.94 -11.67
CA SER A 156 5.34 2.65 -11.40
C SER A 156 4.59 2.27 -12.69
N ARG A 157 4.86 2.97 -13.79
CA ARG A 157 4.28 2.64 -15.11
C ARG A 157 4.59 1.19 -15.51
N ARG A 158 5.86 0.78 -15.44
CA ARG A 158 6.28 -0.60 -15.79
C ARG A 158 5.64 -1.67 -14.92
N VAL A 159 5.41 -1.39 -13.64
CA VAL A 159 4.66 -2.33 -12.78
C VAL A 159 3.24 -2.51 -13.28
N SER A 160 2.56 -1.41 -13.61
CA SER A 160 1.19 -1.44 -14.13
C SER A 160 1.11 -2.20 -15.45
N GLU A 161 1.97 -1.89 -16.42
CA GLU A 161 2.03 -2.58 -17.72
C GLU A 161 2.28 -4.09 -17.60
N LYS A 162 3.19 -4.51 -16.70
CA LYS A 162 3.48 -5.94 -16.46
C LYS A 162 2.28 -6.71 -15.91
N LEU A 163 1.37 -6.03 -15.23
CA LEU A 163 0.18 -6.64 -14.61
C LEU A 163 -1.08 -6.48 -15.48
N GLY A 164 -0.97 -5.87 -16.67
CA GLY A 164 -2.05 -5.77 -17.63
C GLY A 164 -3.06 -4.65 -17.36
N TYR A 165 -2.65 -3.62 -16.61
CA TYR A 165 -3.48 -2.42 -16.43
C TYR A 165 -3.63 -1.63 -17.73
#